data_3d9a05fe3ee79cd7b87211c798410b09
#
_entry.id   3d9a05fe3ee79cd7b87211c798410b09
#
_cell.length_a   1.000
_cell.length_b   1.000
_cell.length_c   1.000
_cell.angle_alpha   90.00
_cell.angle_beta   90.00
_cell.angle_gamma   90.00
#
_symmetry.space_group_name_H-M   'P 1'
#
loop_
_entity.id
_entity.type
_entity.pdbx_description
1 polymer ?
#
loop_
_entity_poly.entity_id
_entity_poly.type
_entity_poly.pdbx_seq_one_letter_code
_entity_poly.pdbx_strand_id
1 'polypeptide(L)'
;MTAHSYYMTFEQLELIEPIRKALKKEKYTTPTPIQAEAIPVVLDGSDLLGCAQTGTGKTAAFSIPIIQKIEERISRGRKPGIKALILTPTRELAIQIGESFTAYGRYTHVKHTVIFGGVGQKPQTDALERGVDVLIATPGRLLDLINQGFIRLDTLEYFVLDEADRMLDLGFIHDIKRILPLLPRKRQSLFFSATMPPEIERLAGTILHEPEKVEVTPVSSTVDTIDQSVYFVEKVEKINLLKNLLEDRSLESVLVFTRTKHGADKVARVLNKSGIGAEAIHGNKGQSARQRALSSFKDHTLRVLIATDIASRGIDVDHLSHVINYDLPNVPETYVHRIGRTGRAGRSGIAFSFCDVEEVPYLKDIQKLIGKEVPVAGGHMFETVEVKEAVAEKKKAIKEESKRRNMFGSKRDGSFWRNKKRTAAK
;
A
#
# COMPACT_ATOMS: atom_id res chain seq x y z
N MET A 1 -14.21 -20.69 -3.98
CA MET A 1 -13.10 -20.87 -3.01
C MET A 1 -13.14 -22.29 -2.52
N THR A 2 -12.25 -23.13 -2.96
CA THR A 2 -12.17 -24.54 -2.55
C THR A 2 -11.56 -24.61 -1.15
N ALA A 3 -12.16 -25.39 -0.26
CA ALA A 3 -11.77 -25.59 1.14
C ALA A 3 -10.30 -26.09 1.35
N HIS A 4 -9.53 -26.27 0.29
CA HIS A 4 -8.17 -26.80 0.31
C HIS A 4 -7.08 -25.80 0.76
N SER A 5 -7.34 -24.49 0.69
CA SER A 5 -6.33 -23.45 0.98
C SER A 5 -6.03 -23.25 2.48
N TYR A 6 -6.91 -23.68 3.38
CA TYR A 6 -6.78 -23.43 4.82
C TYR A 6 -5.83 -24.36 5.59
N TYR A 7 -5.35 -25.44 4.98
CA TYR A 7 -4.51 -26.45 5.65
C TYR A 7 -3.14 -26.66 4.99
N MET A 8 -2.80 -25.86 3.96
CA MET A 8 -1.49 -25.99 3.28
C MET A 8 -0.36 -25.49 4.18
N THR A 9 0.71 -26.25 4.27
CA THR A 9 1.96 -25.83 4.93
C THR A 9 3.03 -25.49 3.89
N PHE A 10 4.07 -24.73 4.28
CA PHE A 10 5.20 -24.47 3.38
C PHE A 10 5.96 -25.73 2.96
N GLU A 11 5.82 -26.84 3.70
CA GLU A 11 6.41 -28.13 3.33
C GLU A 11 5.74 -28.78 2.11
N GLN A 12 4.48 -28.44 1.86
CA GLN A 12 3.71 -28.91 0.71
C GLN A 12 3.95 -28.08 -0.55
N LEU A 13 4.58 -26.92 -0.42
CA LEU A 13 5.08 -26.14 -1.55
C LEU A 13 6.43 -26.76 -1.97
N GLU A 14 6.64 -27.00 -3.24
CA GLU A 14 7.86 -27.60 -3.83
C GLU A 14 9.06 -26.67 -3.70
N LEU A 15 9.41 -26.31 -2.45
CA LEU A 15 10.51 -25.40 -2.15
C LEU A 15 11.81 -26.15 -1.88
N ILE A 16 12.92 -25.61 -2.41
CA ILE A 16 14.27 -26.15 -2.17
C ILE A 16 14.66 -26.00 -0.69
N GLU A 17 15.54 -26.89 -0.22
CA GLU A 17 15.95 -26.95 1.18
C GLU A 17 16.51 -25.63 1.74
N PRO A 18 17.35 -24.83 1.03
CA PRO A 18 17.83 -23.55 1.54
C PRO A 18 16.69 -22.58 1.89
N ILE A 19 15.62 -22.55 1.09
CA ILE A 19 14.46 -21.68 1.32
C ILE A 19 13.66 -22.19 2.51
N ARG A 20 13.35 -23.50 2.58
CA ARG A 20 12.65 -24.08 3.74
C ARG A 20 13.35 -23.77 5.06
N LYS A 21 14.69 -23.90 5.09
CA LYS A 21 15.50 -23.53 6.23
C LYS A 21 15.40 -22.05 6.58
N ALA A 22 15.36 -21.17 5.59
CA ALA A 22 15.18 -19.73 5.79
C ALA A 22 13.80 -19.41 6.38
N LEU A 23 12.73 -19.98 5.83
CA LEU A 23 11.36 -19.79 6.32
C LEU A 23 11.17 -20.30 7.76
N LYS A 24 11.77 -21.45 8.09
CA LYS A 24 11.77 -21.96 9.48
C LYS A 24 12.46 -21.01 10.46
N LYS A 25 13.56 -20.36 10.04
CA LYS A 25 14.25 -19.34 10.85
C LYS A 25 13.40 -18.09 11.06
N GLU A 26 12.61 -17.69 10.04
CA GLU A 26 11.64 -16.60 10.11
C GLU A 26 10.32 -17.00 10.80
N LYS A 27 10.23 -18.25 11.34
CA LYS A 27 9.04 -18.81 12.01
C LYS A 27 7.79 -18.86 11.11
N TYR A 28 8.00 -19.00 9.81
CA TYR A 28 6.91 -19.20 8.85
C TYR A 28 6.51 -20.67 8.85
N THR A 29 5.29 -20.96 9.28
CA THR A 29 4.74 -22.33 9.37
C THR A 29 3.68 -22.58 8.29
N THR A 30 2.78 -21.63 8.13
CA THR A 30 1.63 -21.74 7.24
C THR A 30 1.65 -20.57 6.24
N PRO A 31 1.55 -20.82 4.94
CA PRO A 31 1.44 -19.76 3.95
C PRO A 31 0.13 -18.99 4.11
N THR A 32 0.16 -17.71 3.87
CA THR A 32 -1.05 -16.90 3.73
C THR A 32 -1.79 -17.31 2.45
N PRO A 33 -3.09 -16.99 2.29
CA PRO A 33 -3.84 -17.35 1.08
C PRO A 33 -3.16 -16.92 -0.21
N ILE A 34 -2.65 -15.68 -0.30
CA ILE A 34 -1.93 -15.21 -1.50
C ILE A 34 -0.63 -15.99 -1.74
N GLN A 35 0.07 -16.43 -0.69
CA GLN A 35 1.28 -17.23 -0.83
C GLN A 35 0.95 -18.65 -1.31
N ALA A 36 -0.08 -19.27 -0.73
CA ALA A 36 -0.50 -20.63 -1.07
C ALA A 36 -0.92 -20.74 -2.56
N GLU A 37 -1.58 -19.72 -3.08
CA GLU A 37 -2.06 -19.70 -4.46
C GLU A 37 -0.99 -19.19 -5.44
N ALA A 38 -0.26 -18.11 -5.12
CA ALA A 38 0.66 -17.49 -6.06
C ALA A 38 2.01 -18.22 -6.19
N ILE A 39 2.56 -18.80 -5.10
CA ILE A 39 3.87 -19.46 -5.17
C ILE A 39 3.90 -20.59 -6.20
N PRO A 40 2.93 -21.53 -6.26
CA PRO A 40 2.90 -22.57 -7.27
C PRO A 40 2.82 -22.01 -8.70
N VAL A 41 1.98 -21.02 -8.94
CA VAL A 41 1.84 -20.35 -10.26
C VAL A 41 3.17 -19.76 -10.74
N VAL A 42 3.89 -19.09 -9.84
CA VAL A 42 5.20 -18.50 -10.18
C VAL A 42 6.25 -19.59 -10.40
N LEU A 43 6.23 -20.68 -9.64
CA LEU A 43 7.13 -21.81 -9.83
C LEU A 43 6.86 -22.55 -11.14
N ASP A 44 5.62 -22.62 -11.58
CA ASP A 44 5.24 -23.20 -12.89
C ASP A 44 5.71 -22.36 -14.08
N GLY A 45 5.91 -21.06 -13.89
CA GLY A 45 6.42 -20.14 -14.92
C GLY A 45 5.35 -19.31 -15.60
N SER A 46 4.10 -19.37 -15.13
CA SER A 46 2.98 -18.57 -15.63
C SER A 46 3.07 -17.12 -15.17
N ASP A 47 2.56 -16.20 -15.99
CA ASP A 47 2.37 -14.82 -15.54
C ASP A 47 1.28 -14.76 -14.46
N LEU A 48 1.39 -13.79 -13.54
CA LEU A 48 0.48 -13.67 -12.40
C LEU A 48 -0.15 -12.28 -12.31
N LEU A 49 -1.47 -12.23 -12.16
CA LEU A 49 -2.20 -11.06 -11.71
C LEU A 49 -2.68 -11.28 -10.27
N GLY A 50 -1.98 -10.70 -9.30
CA GLY A 50 -2.29 -10.80 -7.88
C GLY A 50 -3.07 -9.59 -7.37
N CYS A 51 -4.35 -9.78 -7.02
CA CYS A 51 -5.18 -8.77 -6.38
C CYS A 51 -5.21 -9.01 -4.87
N ALA A 52 -4.40 -8.25 -4.12
CA ALA A 52 -4.32 -8.42 -2.67
C ALA A 52 -3.85 -7.14 -1.98
N GLN A 53 -4.36 -6.87 -0.78
CA GLN A 53 -3.98 -5.70 0.01
C GLN A 53 -2.56 -5.78 0.57
N THR A 54 -2.03 -4.63 1.04
CA THR A 54 -0.75 -4.59 1.75
C THR A 54 -0.85 -5.36 3.07
N GLY A 55 0.18 -6.13 3.45
CA GLY A 55 0.20 -6.95 4.67
C GLY A 55 -0.40 -8.35 4.51
N THR A 56 -0.84 -8.75 3.31
CA THR A 56 -1.33 -10.12 3.04
C THR A 56 -0.21 -11.12 2.77
N GLY A 57 1.06 -10.67 2.67
CA GLY A 57 2.19 -11.53 2.38
C GLY A 57 2.64 -11.59 0.92
N LYS A 58 2.21 -10.64 0.06
CA LYS A 58 2.59 -10.55 -1.37
C LYS A 58 4.08 -10.63 -1.60
N THR A 59 4.89 -9.94 -0.77
CA THR A 59 6.35 -9.93 -0.93
C THR A 59 6.94 -11.34 -0.89
N ALA A 60 6.51 -12.17 0.04
CA ALA A 60 6.95 -13.57 0.10
C ALA A 60 6.40 -14.38 -1.09
N ALA A 61 5.17 -14.09 -1.54
CA ALA A 61 4.54 -14.78 -2.66
C ALA A 61 5.33 -14.68 -3.98
N PHE A 62 6.02 -13.56 -4.21
CA PHE A 62 6.89 -13.44 -5.40
C PHE A 62 8.38 -13.67 -5.10
N SER A 63 8.92 -13.24 -3.95
CA SER A 63 10.35 -13.35 -3.69
C SER A 63 10.81 -14.78 -3.47
N ILE A 64 10.04 -15.60 -2.76
CA ILE A 64 10.38 -17.00 -2.51
C ILE A 64 10.58 -17.78 -3.82
N PRO A 65 9.60 -17.84 -4.74
CA PRO A 65 9.77 -18.60 -5.98
C PRO A 65 10.82 -17.98 -6.91
N ILE A 66 10.99 -16.66 -6.95
CA ILE A 66 12.03 -16.01 -7.75
C ILE A 66 13.43 -16.40 -7.23
N ILE A 67 13.65 -16.36 -5.91
CA ILE A 67 14.92 -16.82 -5.31
C ILE A 67 15.20 -18.27 -5.69
N GLN A 68 14.21 -19.16 -5.58
CA GLN A 68 14.35 -20.56 -5.97
C GLN A 68 14.77 -20.74 -7.41
N LYS A 69 14.03 -20.12 -8.34
CA LYS A 69 14.29 -20.23 -9.79
C LYS A 69 15.70 -19.72 -10.16
N ILE A 70 16.15 -18.64 -9.52
CA ILE A 70 17.50 -18.10 -9.75
C ILE A 70 18.56 -19.03 -9.15
N GLU A 71 18.37 -19.56 -7.92
CA GLU A 71 19.30 -20.48 -7.28
C GLU A 71 19.48 -21.78 -8.07
N GLU A 72 18.38 -22.36 -8.57
CA GLU A 72 18.41 -23.52 -9.46
C GLU A 72 19.23 -23.28 -10.73
N ARG A 73 19.19 -22.05 -11.29
CA ARG A 73 20.02 -21.68 -12.46
C ARG A 73 21.47 -21.44 -12.09
N ILE A 74 21.76 -20.84 -10.95
CA ILE A 74 23.13 -20.68 -10.46
C ILE A 74 23.80 -22.05 -10.31
N SER A 75 23.07 -23.03 -9.78
CA SER A 75 23.55 -24.41 -9.58
C SER A 75 23.83 -25.14 -10.91
N ARG A 76 23.17 -24.73 -12.01
CA ARG A 76 23.39 -25.27 -13.40
C ARG A 76 24.44 -24.52 -14.21
N GLY A 77 25.08 -23.51 -13.62
CA GLY A 77 26.07 -22.66 -14.27
C GLY A 77 25.66 -21.22 -14.36
N ARG A 78 26.27 -20.38 -13.53
CA ARG A 78 25.92 -18.96 -13.39
C ARG A 78 26.17 -18.19 -14.69
N LYS A 79 25.12 -17.56 -15.23
CA LYS A 79 25.26 -16.52 -16.24
C LYS A 79 25.16 -15.15 -15.55
N PRO A 80 26.15 -14.25 -15.71
CA PRO A 80 26.12 -12.95 -15.10
C PRO A 80 24.96 -12.08 -15.63
N GLY A 81 24.53 -11.12 -14.84
CA GLY A 81 23.51 -10.13 -15.19
C GLY A 81 22.25 -10.23 -14.35
N ILE A 82 21.46 -9.17 -14.40
CA ILE A 82 20.21 -9.03 -13.64
C ILE A 82 19.16 -9.99 -14.19
N LYS A 83 18.65 -10.88 -13.35
CA LYS A 83 17.65 -11.90 -13.70
C LYS A 83 16.24 -11.48 -13.30
N ALA A 84 16.12 -10.76 -12.20
CA ALA A 84 14.83 -10.25 -11.74
C ALA A 84 14.89 -8.74 -11.51
N LEU A 85 13.82 -8.06 -11.92
CA LEU A 85 13.56 -6.65 -11.62
C LEU A 85 12.23 -6.54 -10.86
N ILE A 86 12.29 -5.95 -9.67
CA ILE A 86 11.11 -5.63 -8.88
C ILE A 86 10.96 -4.10 -8.86
N LEU A 87 9.87 -3.61 -9.47
CA LEU A 87 9.49 -2.20 -9.39
C LEU A 87 8.49 -1.96 -8.28
N THR A 88 8.75 -0.95 -7.47
CA THR A 88 7.92 -0.56 -6.33
C THR A 88 7.83 0.96 -6.22
N PRO A 89 6.70 1.53 -5.75
CA PRO A 89 6.47 2.97 -5.79
C PRO A 89 7.32 3.77 -4.82
N THR A 90 7.74 3.18 -3.68
CA THR A 90 8.37 3.93 -2.60
C THR A 90 9.71 3.34 -2.18
N ARG A 91 10.57 4.20 -1.63
CA ARG A 91 11.89 3.83 -1.11
C ARG A 91 11.79 2.85 0.05
N GLU A 92 10.81 3.10 0.92
CA GLU A 92 10.55 2.30 2.11
C GLU A 92 10.16 0.87 1.72
N LEU A 93 9.24 0.72 0.77
CA LEU A 93 8.83 -0.59 0.27
C LEU A 93 9.99 -1.29 -0.46
N ALA A 94 10.80 -0.55 -1.24
CA ALA A 94 11.99 -1.11 -1.88
C ALA A 94 12.97 -1.71 -0.84
N ILE A 95 13.21 -1.00 0.27
CA ILE A 95 14.07 -1.47 1.37
C ILE A 95 13.46 -2.72 2.02
N GLN A 96 12.17 -2.73 2.34
CA GLN A 96 11.49 -3.88 2.95
C GLN A 96 11.50 -5.12 2.04
N ILE A 97 11.32 -4.92 0.73
CA ILE A 97 11.47 -6.02 -0.23
C ILE A 97 12.91 -6.53 -0.21
N GLY A 98 13.92 -5.65 -0.16
CA GLY A 98 15.33 -6.04 -0.02
C GLY A 98 15.62 -6.83 1.26
N GLU A 99 15.06 -6.41 2.40
CA GLU A 99 15.13 -7.14 3.66
C GLU A 99 14.51 -8.53 3.54
N SER A 100 13.38 -8.65 2.84
CA SER A 100 12.72 -9.92 2.55
C SER A 100 13.59 -10.84 1.69
N PHE A 101 14.23 -10.32 0.63
CA PHE A 101 15.20 -11.08 -0.17
C PHE A 101 16.40 -11.53 0.66
N THR A 102 16.89 -10.69 1.59
CA THR A 102 17.94 -11.08 2.54
C THR A 102 17.48 -12.21 3.45
N ALA A 103 16.28 -12.12 4.01
CA ALA A 103 15.73 -13.10 4.92
C ALA A 103 15.50 -14.47 4.25
N TYR A 104 14.79 -14.48 3.13
CA TYR A 104 14.42 -15.72 2.43
C TYR A 104 15.58 -16.33 1.64
N GLY A 105 16.51 -15.49 1.13
CA GLY A 105 17.67 -15.91 0.35
C GLY A 105 18.93 -16.24 1.17
N ARG A 106 18.89 -16.14 2.50
CA ARG A 106 20.08 -16.22 3.37
C ARG A 106 20.95 -17.49 3.26
N TYR A 107 20.38 -18.56 2.75
CA TYR A 107 21.10 -19.84 2.52
C TYR A 107 21.25 -20.16 1.05
N THR A 108 21.07 -19.18 0.17
CA THR A 108 21.26 -19.26 -1.28
C THR A 108 22.43 -18.39 -1.74
N HIS A 109 22.82 -18.53 -3.01
CA HIS A 109 23.87 -17.71 -3.64
C HIS A 109 23.31 -16.48 -4.36
N VAL A 110 22.00 -16.25 -4.27
CA VAL A 110 21.29 -15.15 -4.96
C VAL A 110 21.71 -13.81 -4.37
N LYS A 111 22.22 -12.92 -5.22
CA LYS A 111 22.63 -11.57 -4.84
C LYS A 111 21.57 -10.57 -5.27
N HIS A 112 21.22 -9.65 -4.38
CA HIS A 112 20.29 -8.58 -4.69
C HIS A 112 20.84 -7.21 -4.29
N THR A 113 20.29 -6.16 -4.88
CA THR A 113 20.50 -4.78 -4.43
C THR A 113 19.26 -3.95 -4.57
N VAL A 114 19.19 -2.88 -3.79
CA VAL A 114 18.06 -1.94 -3.77
C VAL A 114 18.54 -0.59 -4.26
N ILE A 115 17.84 -0.01 -5.25
CA ILE A 115 18.13 1.32 -5.79
C ILE A 115 16.92 2.26 -5.68
N PHE A 116 17.16 3.46 -5.19
CA PHE A 116 16.13 4.50 -5.07
C PHE A 116 16.74 5.90 -5.03
N GLY A 117 15.95 6.90 -5.37
CA GLY A 117 16.39 8.30 -5.39
C GLY A 117 16.51 8.95 -4.01
N GLY A 118 17.13 10.15 -3.94
CA GLY A 118 17.24 10.96 -2.74
C GLY A 118 18.28 10.49 -1.72
N VAL A 119 19.18 9.62 -2.15
CA VAL A 119 20.39 9.20 -1.45
C VAL A 119 21.55 9.16 -2.43
N GLY A 120 22.80 9.12 -1.91
CA GLY A 120 23.99 9.04 -2.74
C GLY A 120 23.94 7.88 -3.72
N GLN A 121 24.39 8.11 -4.94
CA GLN A 121 24.38 7.12 -6.02
C GLN A 121 25.49 6.09 -5.86
N LYS A 122 26.68 6.51 -5.43
CA LYS A 122 27.89 5.69 -5.45
C LYS A 122 27.74 4.31 -4.77
N PRO A 123 27.15 4.17 -3.56
CA PRO A 123 26.95 2.84 -2.96
C PRO A 123 26.08 1.91 -3.82
N GLN A 124 25.13 2.48 -4.59
CA GLN A 124 24.23 1.71 -5.46
C GLN A 124 24.98 1.25 -6.73
N THR A 125 25.76 2.14 -7.36
CA THR A 125 26.59 1.77 -8.54
C THR A 125 27.68 0.78 -8.19
N ASP A 126 28.35 0.93 -7.02
CA ASP A 126 29.35 -0.03 -6.56
C ASP A 126 28.73 -1.43 -6.31
N ALA A 127 27.47 -1.50 -5.87
CA ALA A 127 26.76 -2.77 -5.71
C ALA A 127 26.42 -3.41 -7.08
N LEU A 128 26.00 -2.60 -8.06
CA LEU A 128 25.72 -3.06 -9.42
C LEU A 128 26.98 -3.58 -10.13
N GLU A 129 28.10 -2.89 -9.98
CA GLU A 129 29.40 -3.30 -10.54
C GLU A 129 29.90 -4.65 -9.98
N ARG A 130 29.63 -4.95 -8.70
CA ARG A 130 29.92 -6.29 -8.11
C ARG A 130 29.04 -7.40 -8.67
N GLY A 131 28.04 -7.06 -9.45
CA GLY A 131 27.08 -7.98 -10.04
C GLY A 131 26.01 -8.46 -9.07
N VAL A 132 24.76 -8.34 -9.52
CA VAL A 132 23.55 -8.75 -8.79
C VAL A 132 22.65 -9.59 -9.69
N ASP A 133 21.88 -10.48 -9.09
CA ASP A 133 20.89 -11.31 -9.77
C ASP A 133 19.49 -10.68 -9.71
N VAL A 134 19.21 -9.97 -8.62
CA VAL A 134 17.92 -9.32 -8.37
C VAL A 134 18.12 -7.83 -8.14
N LEU A 135 17.37 -7.03 -8.86
CA LEU A 135 17.34 -5.57 -8.72
C LEU A 135 15.96 -5.12 -8.22
N ILE A 136 15.93 -4.47 -7.07
CA ILE A 136 14.72 -3.87 -6.49
C ILE A 136 14.84 -2.37 -6.68
N ALA A 137 13.84 -1.72 -7.29
CA ALA A 137 14.00 -0.34 -7.74
C ALA A 137 12.74 0.51 -7.59
N THR A 138 12.94 1.81 -7.36
CA THR A 138 11.93 2.81 -7.67
C THR A 138 12.11 3.34 -9.10
N PRO A 139 11.02 3.65 -9.84
CA PRO A 139 11.08 3.92 -11.29
C PRO A 139 12.08 5.01 -11.69
N GLY A 140 12.06 6.16 -11.03
CA GLY A 140 12.91 7.31 -11.40
C GLY A 140 14.41 7.01 -11.29
N ARG A 141 14.89 6.35 -10.20
CA ARG A 141 16.30 5.99 -10.05
C ARG A 141 16.70 4.86 -11.01
N LEU A 142 15.80 3.94 -11.31
CA LEU A 142 16.08 2.91 -12.30
C LEU A 142 16.36 3.53 -13.67
N LEU A 143 15.48 4.41 -14.15
CA LEU A 143 15.67 5.12 -15.43
C LEU A 143 16.96 5.96 -15.44
N ASP A 144 17.25 6.65 -14.36
CA ASP A 144 18.47 7.44 -14.21
C ASP A 144 19.72 6.57 -14.40
N LEU A 145 19.82 5.43 -13.69
CA LEU A 145 20.97 4.53 -13.80
C LEU A 145 21.04 3.75 -15.11
N ILE A 146 19.90 3.46 -15.76
CA ILE A 146 19.88 2.90 -17.13
C ILE A 146 20.45 3.92 -18.11
N ASN A 147 20.00 5.19 -18.05
CA ASN A 147 20.48 6.25 -18.93
C ASN A 147 21.97 6.56 -18.76
N GLN A 148 22.51 6.35 -17.55
CA GLN A 148 23.94 6.46 -17.27
C GLN A 148 24.75 5.21 -17.68
N GLY A 149 24.10 4.13 -18.11
CA GLY A 149 24.76 2.89 -18.54
C GLY A 149 25.18 1.93 -17.42
N PHE A 150 24.81 2.18 -16.15
CA PHE A 150 25.10 1.29 -15.03
C PHE A 150 24.23 0.03 -15.00
N ILE A 151 23.07 0.06 -15.66
CA ILE A 151 22.10 -1.03 -15.65
C ILE A 151 21.78 -1.49 -17.07
N ARG A 152 21.90 -2.81 -17.29
CA ARG A 152 21.45 -3.51 -18.49
C ARG A 152 20.45 -4.57 -18.10
N LEU A 153 19.31 -4.64 -18.80
CA LEU A 153 18.19 -5.53 -18.50
C LEU A 153 18.00 -6.63 -19.56
N ASP A 154 18.92 -6.77 -20.48
CA ASP A 154 18.89 -7.73 -21.59
C ASP A 154 18.85 -9.21 -21.15
N THR A 155 19.29 -9.50 -19.92
CA THR A 155 19.28 -10.84 -19.34
C THR A 155 18.12 -11.10 -18.37
N LEU A 156 17.16 -10.19 -18.30
CA LEU A 156 16.04 -10.27 -17.37
C LEU A 156 15.11 -11.44 -17.73
N GLU A 157 14.70 -12.16 -16.71
CA GLU A 157 13.81 -13.33 -16.83
C GLU A 157 12.51 -13.13 -16.03
N TYR A 158 12.57 -12.34 -14.96
CA TYR A 158 11.45 -12.08 -14.05
C TYR A 158 11.21 -10.58 -13.88
N PHE A 159 10.00 -10.15 -14.10
CA PHE A 159 9.58 -8.76 -13.88
C PHE A 159 8.43 -8.73 -12.90
N VAL A 160 8.57 -7.98 -11.81
CA VAL A 160 7.52 -7.76 -10.81
C VAL A 160 7.16 -6.28 -10.77
N LEU A 161 5.88 -5.98 -10.91
CA LEU A 161 5.33 -4.66 -10.62
C LEU A 161 4.48 -4.77 -9.35
N ASP A 162 4.98 -4.21 -8.25
CA ASP A 162 4.29 -4.27 -6.96
C ASP A 162 3.64 -2.92 -6.62
N GLU A 163 2.42 -2.97 -6.06
CA GLU A 163 1.60 -1.80 -5.74
C GLU A 163 1.35 -0.88 -6.95
N ALA A 164 0.87 -1.47 -8.06
CA ALA A 164 0.67 -0.77 -9.32
C ALA A 164 -0.33 0.39 -9.23
N ASP A 165 -1.42 0.24 -8.48
CA ASP A 165 -2.38 1.29 -8.18
C ASP A 165 -1.73 2.49 -7.50
N ARG A 166 -0.80 2.25 -6.59
CA ARG A 166 -0.01 3.32 -5.97
C ARG A 166 0.96 3.99 -6.92
N MET A 167 1.52 3.25 -7.88
CA MET A 167 2.36 3.86 -8.89
C MET A 167 1.55 4.82 -9.78
N LEU A 168 0.27 4.51 -10.03
CA LEU A 168 -0.67 5.41 -10.69
C LEU A 168 -0.88 6.68 -9.88
N ASP A 169 -1.23 6.56 -8.59
CA ASP A 169 -1.45 7.69 -7.67
C ASP A 169 -0.25 8.64 -7.57
N LEU A 170 0.96 8.09 -7.65
CA LEU A 170 2.21 8.84 -7.57
C LEU A 170 2.70 9.37 -8.91
N GLY A 171 1.97 9.11 -10.01
CA GLY A 171 2.30 9.59 -11.36
C GLY A 171 3.41 8.80 -12.05
N PHE A 172 3.83 7.64 -11.54
CA PHE A 172 4.92 6.83 -12.12
C PHE A 172 4.51 6.03 -13.36
N ILE A 173 3.26 6.10 -13.80
CA ILE A 173 2.80 5.39 -15.01
C ILE A 173 3.64 5.77 -16.24
N HIS A 174 4.01 7.04 -16.36
CA HIS A 174 4.87 7.49 -17.47
C HIS A 174 6.26 6.84 -17.41
N ASP A 175 6.85 6.73 -16.21
CA ASP A 175 8.15 6.09 -16.05
C ASP A 175 8.07 4.58 -16.32
N ILE A 176 7.01 3.92 -15.88
CA ILE A 176 6.77 2.50 -16.18
C ILE A 176 6.69 2.29 -17.70
N LYS A 177 5.92 3.12 -18.42
CA LYS A 177 5.81 3.05 -19.89
C LYS A 177 7.15 3.25 -20.60
N ARG A 178 8.09 3.99 -20.00
CA ARG A 178 9.47 4.15 -20.53
C ARG A 178 10.36 2.96 -20.20
N ILE A 179 10.12 2.25 -19.10
CA ILE A 179 10.88 1.07 -18.68
C ILE A 179 10.47 -0.16 -19.49
N LEU A 180 9.18 -0.39 -19.71
CA LEU A 180 8.65 -1.60 -20.36
C LEU A 180 9.32 -1.95 -21.69
N PRO A 181 9.58 -1.00 -22.61
CA PRO A 181 10.26 -1.30 -23.87
C PRO A 181 11.72 -1.75 -23.72
N LEU A 182 12.35 -1.50 -22.57
CA LEU A 182 13.73 -1.88 -22.26
C LEU A 182 13.85 -3.31 -21.73
N LEU A 183 12.71 -3.94 -21.43
CA LEU A 183 12.66 -5.32 -20.93
C LEU A 183 12.61 -6.33 -22.06
N PRO A 184 13.24 -7.51 -21.92
CA PRO A 184 13.11 -8.60 -22.88
C PRO A 184 11.64 -8.99 -23.07
N ARG A 185 11.27 -9.35 -24.32
CA ARG A 185 9.91 -9.83 -24.61
C ARG A 185 9.61 -11.16 -23.92
N LYS A 186 10.58 -12.07 -23.91
CA LYS A 186 10.45 -13.36 -23.23
C LYS A 186 10.87 -13.20 -21.77
N ARG A 187 9.91 -13.09 -20.90
CA ARG A 187 10.06 -12.99 -19.44
C ARG A 187 8.79 -13.49 -18.77
N GLN A 188 8.87 -13.88 -17.53
CA GLN A 188 7.70 -14.05 -16.65
C GLN A 188 7.39 -12.70 -15.97
N SER A 189 6.13 -12.30 -16.00
CA SER A 189 5.69 -11.02 -15.42
C SER A 189 4.68 -11.26 -14.30
N LEU A 190 4.92 -10.63 -13.16
CA LEU A 190 4.06 -10.69 -11.98
C LEU A 190 3.56 -9.28 -11.67
N PHE A 191 2.26 -9.13 -11.58
CA PHE A 191 1.61 -7.84 -11.39
C PHE A 191 0.78 -7.87 -10.10
N PHE A 192 1.11 -7.02 -9.13
CA PHE A 192 0.39 -6.93 -7.87
C PHE A 192 -0.24 -5.55 -7.70
N SER A 193 -1.52 -5.54 -7.35
CA SER A 193 -2.28 -4.33 -7.04
C SER A 193 -3.33 -4.61 -5.97
N ALA A 194 -3.65 -3.63 -5.15
CA ALA A 194 -4.75 -3.74 -4.19
C ALA A 194 -6.10 -3.40 -4.83
N THR A 195 -6.09 -2.54 -5.85
CA THR A 195 -7.28 -2.11 -6.60
C THR A 195 -7.03 -2.19 -8.10
N MET A 196 -8.10 -2.37 -8.89
CA MET A 196 -8.03 -2.53 -10.34
C MET A 196 -8.88 -1.48 -11.07
N PRO A 197 -8.57 -0.17 -10.95
CA PRO A 197 -9.22 0.83 -11.78
C PRO A 197 -8.90 0.61 -13.27
N PRO A 198 -9.70 1.15 -14.22
CA PRO A 198 -9.54 0.88 -15.66
C PRO A 198 -8.14 1.19 -16.22
N GLU A 199 -7.41 2.12 -15.62
CA GLU A 199 -6.03 2.44 -16.04
C GLU A 199 -5.04 1.35 -15.63
N ILE A 200 -5.23 0.74 -14.46
CA ILE A 200 -4.42 -0.38 -13.96
C ILE A 200 -4.73 -1.66 -14.73
N GLU A 201 -6.00 -1.93 -15.04
CA GLU A 201 -6.38 -3.05 -15.91
C GLU A 201 -5.71 -2.95 -17.29
N ARG A 202 -5.75 -1.76 -17.92
CA ARG A 202 -5.07 -1.51 -19.19
C ARG A 202 -3.56 -1.71 -19.10
N LEU A 203 -2.94 -1.24 -18.00
CA LEU A 203 -1.51 -1.43 -17.77
C LEU A 203 -1.17 -2.93 -17.62
N ALA A 204 -1.94 -3.66 -16.81
CA ALA A 204 -1.77 -5.11 -16.64
C ALA A 204 -1.86 -5.85 -17.97
N GLY A 205 -2.84 -5.51 -18.83
CA GLY A 205 -2.99 -6.07 -20.17
C GLY A 205 -1.84 -5.76 -21.13
N THR A 206 -0.99 -4.75 -20.86
CA THR A 206 0.22 -4.48 -21.66
C THR A 206 1.45 -5.24 -21.15
N ILE A 207 1.42 -5.76 -19.94
CA ILE A 207 2.56 -6.38 -19.25
C ILE A 207 2.43 -7.90 -19.23
N LEU A 208 1.23 -8.40 -18.96
CA LEU A 208 0.95 -9.81 -18.71
C LEU A 208 0.50 -10.53 -19.99
N HIS A 209 0.90 -11.80 -20.10
CA HIS A 209 0.50 -12.70 -21.15
C HIS A 209 -0.23 -13.91 -20.55
N GLU A 210 -1.54 -14.04 -20.83
CA GLU A 210 -2.40 -15.12 -20.30
C GLU A 210 -2.19 -15.38 -18.79
N PRO A 211 -2.32 -14.36 -17.93
CA PRO A 211 -1.96 -14.51 -16.53
C PRO A 211 -2.96 -15.37 -15.75
N GLU A 212 -2.44 -16.15 -14.81
CA GLU A 212 -3.25 -16.70 -13.74
C GLU A 212 -3.67 -15.58 -12.78
N LYS A 213 -4.95 -15.56 -12.41
CA LYS A 213 -5.50 -14.55 -11.50
C LYS A 213 -5.62 -15.14 -10.10
N VAL A 214 -4.96 -14.49 -9.16
CA VAL A 214 -5.06 -14.79 -7.74
C VAL A 214 -5.68 -13.59 -7.04
N GLU A 215 -6.86 -13.76 -6.48
CA GLU A 215 -7.60 -12.71 -5.78
C GLU A 215 -7.88 -13.12 -4.34
N VAL A 216 -7.25 -12.43 -3.41
CA VAL A 216 -7.39 -12.70 -1.99
C VAL A 216 -8.05 -11.53 -1.31
N THR A 217 -9.24 -11.79 -0.81
CA THR A 217 -10.06 -10.97 0.08
C THR A 217 -10.52 -9.61 -0.47
N PRO A 218 -11.82 -9.36 -0.62
CA PRO A 218 -12.38 -8.06 -0.98
C PRO A 218 -12.02 -6.97 0.03
N VAL A 219 -11.92 -5.74 -0.44
CA VAL A 219 -11.69 -4.51 0.37
C VAL A 219 -12.66 -4.38 1.55
N SER A 220 -13.87 -4.91 1.42
CA SER A 220 -14.91 -4.90 2.47
C SER A 220 -14.54 -5.68 3.73
N SER A 221 -13.81 -6.77 3.64
CA SER A 221 -13.52 -7.62 4.81
C SER A 221 -12.48 -7.03 5.77
N THR A 222 -11.52 -6.24 5.29
CA THR A 222 -10.56 -5.53 6.17
C THR A 222 -11.23 -4.41 6.93
N VAL A 223 -12.22 -3.73 6.32
CA VAL A 223 -13.02 -2.67 6.96
C VAL A 223 -13.86 -3.24 8.10
N ASP A 224 -14.28 -4.51 8.02
CA ASP A 224 -15.14 -5.16 9.01
C ASP A 224 -14.38 -5.65 10.25
N THR A 225 -13.08 -5.88 10.13
CA THR A 225 -12.22 -6.31 11.27
C THR A 225 -11.68 -5.13 12.08
N ILE A 226 -11.91 -3.89 11.63
CA ILE A 226 -11.41 -2.68 12.29
C ILE A 226 -12.57 -1.97 12.99
N ASP A 227 -12.42 -1.76 14.29
CA ASP A 227 -13.32 -0.93 15.07
C ASP A 227 -13.08 0.54 14.73
N GLN A 228 -14.10 1.21 14.18
CA GLN A 228 -13.99 2.55 13.63
C GLN A 228 -14.88 3.51 14.40
N SER A 229 -14.35 4.70 14.69
CA SER A 229 -15.12 5.79 15.31
C SER A 229 -14.78 7.14 14.70
N VAL A 230 -15.77 8.03 14.57
CA VAL A 230 -15.59 9.40 14.13
C VAL A 230 -15.91 10.38 15.27
N TYR A 231 -14.98 11.32 15.49
CA TYR A 231 -15.10 12.41 16.44
C TYR A 231 -15.39 13.71 15.69
N PHE A 232 -16.53 14.31 15.93
CA PHE A 232 -16.83 15.65 15.41
C PHE A 232 -16.21 16.70 16.31
N VAL A 233 -15.31 17.51 15.74
CA VAL A 233 -14.49 18.45 16.49
C VAL A 233 -14.12 19.65 15.61
N GLU A 234 -14.02 20.83 16.21
CA GLU A 234 -13.51 22.00 15.51
C GLU A 234 -12.06 21.80 15.07
N LYS A 235 -11.72 22.35 13.91
CA LYS A 235 -10.37 22.25 13.32
C LYS A 235 -9.27 22.68 14.28
N VAL A 236 -9.53 23.72 15.08
CA VAL A 236 -8.57 24.24 16.07
C VAL A 236 -8.40 23.33 17.28
N GLU A 237 -9.43 22.56 17.62
CA GLU A 237 -9.46 21.66 18.77
C GLU A 237 -8.96 20.24 18.46
N LYS A 238 -8.75 19.88 17.19
CA LYS A 238 -8.22 18.56 16.81
C LYS A 238 -6.95 18.17 17.56
N ILE A 239 -6.06 19.13 17.80
CA ILE A 239 -4.80 18.88 18.52
C ILE A 239 -5.02 18.59 20.01
N ASN A 240 -6.00 19.25 20.62
CA ASN A 240 -6.34 19.03 22.03
C ASN A 240 -7.04 17.70 22.21
N LEU A 241 -7.94 17.32 21.29
CA LEU A 241 -8.56 16.00 21.25
C LEU A 241 -7.48 14.91 21.08
N LEU A 242 -6.51 15.09 20.17
CA LEU A 242 -5.43 14.13 19.99
C LEU A 242 -4.59 13.94 21.26
N LYS A 243 -4.25 15.04 21.96
CA LYS A 243 -3.53 14.95 23.25
C LYS A 243 -4.34 14.19 24.28
N ASN A 244 -5.63 14.49 24.41
CA ASN A 244 -6.52 13.83 25.36
C ASN A 244 -6.62 12.32 25.09
N LEU A 245 -6.82 11.90 23.83
CA LEU A 245 -6.82 10.48 23.46
C LEU A 245 -5.48 9.80 23.79
N LEU A 246 -4.34 10.49 23.59
CA LEU A 246 -3.02 9.97 23.88
C LEU A 246 -2.65 9.95 25.38
N GLU A 247 -3.49 10.49 26.27
CA GLU A 247 -3.36 10.30 27.74
C GLU A 247 -3.60 8.84 28.10
N ASP A 248 -4.47 8.15 27.34
CA ASP A 248 -4.65 6.71 27.48
C ASP A 248 -3.39 5.96 27.02
N ARG A 249 -2.75 5.28 27.97
CA ARG A 249 -1.52 4.52 27.74
C ARG A 249 -1.75 3.20 27.01
N SER A 250 -2.98 2.73 26.89
CA SER A 250 -3.31 1.55 26.10
C SER A 250 -3.13 1.78 24.58
N LEU A 251 -3.07 3.05 24.14
CA LEU A 251 -2.67 3.43 22.79
C LEU A 251 -1.15 3.35 22.65
N GLU A 252 -0.61 2.14 22.55
CA GLU A 252 0.84 1.86 22.61
C GLU A 252 1.60 2.24 21.34
N SER A 253 1.00 1.99 20.17
CA SER A 253 1.60 2.24 18.85
C SER A 253 0.57 2.92 17.95
N VAL A 254 0.72 4.24 17.77
CA VAL A 254 -0.29 5.09 17.12
C VAL A 254 0.27 5.71 15.85
N LEU A 255 -0.37 5.41 14.71
CA LEU A 255 -0.09 6.07 13.44
C LEU A 255 -1.13 7.16 13.17
N VAL A 256 -0.67 8.41 13.12
CA VAL A 256 -1.52 9.59 12.92
C VAL A 256 -1.38 10.10 11.49
N PHE A 257 -2.48 10.24 10.77
CA PHE A 257 -2.50 10.74 9.41
C PHE A 257 -2.89 12.21 9.33
N THR A 258 -2.05 13.02 8.69
CA THR A 258 -2.34 14.42 8.34
C THR A 258 -2.32 14.61 6.84
N ARG A 259 -3.13 15.54 6.34
CA ARG A 259 -3.23 15.84 4.90
C ARG A 259 -1.96 16.49 4.34
N THR A 260 -1.24 17.26 5.16
CA THR A 260 -0.10 18.05 4.71
C THR A 260 1.17 17.78 5.52
N LYS A 261 2.34 17.94 4.85
CA LYS A 261 3.65 17.86 5.49
C LYS A 261 3.84 18.87 6.64
N HIS A 262 3.32 20.08 6.45
CA HIS A 262 3.40 21.14 7.49
C HIS A 262 2.48 20.80 8.68
N GLY A 263 1.32 20.20 8.42
CA GLY A 263 0.44 19.65 9.46
C GLY A 263 1.16 18.58 10.28
N ALA A 264 1.84 17.64 9.62
CA ALA A 264 2.60 16.60 10.29
C ALA A 264 3.67 17.16 11.24
N ASP A 265 4.48 18.11 10.75
CA ASP A 265 5.51 18.76 11.57
C ASP A 265 4.92 19.56 12.74
N LYS A 266 3.79 20.25 12.50
CA LYS A 266 3.10 21.00 13.54
C LYS A 266 2.58 20.09 14.66
N VAL A 267 1.90 19.01 14.29
CA VAL A 267 1.35 18.02 15.25
C VAL A 267 2.48 17.39 16.06
N ALA A 268 3.55 16.89 15.41
CA ALA A 268 4.70 16.31 16.09
C ALA A 268 5.32 17.30 17.11
N ARG A 269 5.52 18.56 16.70
CA ARG A 269 6.09 19.58 17.57
C ARG A 269 5.23 19.85 18.79
N VAL A 270 3.90 19.94 18.63
CA VAL A 270 2.97 20.20 19.74
C VAL A 270 2.94 19.02 20.70
N LEU A 271 2.89 17.78 20.21
CA LEU A 271 2.91 16.58 21.04
C LEU A 271 4.20 16.49 21.87
N ASN A 272 5.37 16.70 21.24
CA ASN A 272 6.67 16.70 21.93
C ASN A 272 6.74 17.80 23.04
N LYS A 273 6.19 19.00 22.78
CA LYS A 273 6.08 20.05 23.81
C LYS A 273 5.18 19.66 24.98
N SER A 274 4.23 18.77 24.76
CA SER A 274 3.34 18.22 25.79
C SER A 274 3.90 16.94 26.44
N GLY A 275 5.17 16.58 26.19
CA GLY A 275 5.81 15.38 26.76
C GLY A 275 5.39 14.06 26.11
N ILE A 276 4.72 14.10 24.95
CA ILE A 276 4.33 12.92 24.18
C ILE A 276 5.34 12.74 23.03
N GLY A 277 6.17 11.69 23.11
CA GLY A 277 7.18 11.39 22.10
C GLY A 277 6.53 11.09 20.74
N ALA A 278 6.83 11.95 19.75
CA ALA A 278 6.24 11.88 18.42
C ALA A 278 7.22 12.31 17.32
N GLU A 279 7.27 11.58 16.20
CA GLU A 279 8.04 11.97 15.03
C GLU A 279 7.16 12.07 13.78
N ALA A 280 7.54 12.98 12.86
CA ALA A 280 6.83 13.16 11.60
C ALA A 280 7.63 12.58 10.43
N ILE A 281 6.92 11.86 9.54
CA ILE A 281 7.47 11.39 8.26
C ILE A 281 6.66 11.96 7.09
N HIS A 282 7.36 12.58 6.14
CA HIS A 282 6.79 13.14 4.92
C HIS A 282 7.87 13.39 3.87
N GLY A 283 7.48 13.73 2.64
CA GLY A 283 8.39 13.86 1.50
C GLY A 283 9.55 14.84 1.68
N ASN A 284 9.43 15.84 2.56
CA ASN A 284 10.50 16.82 2.85
C ASN A 284 11.51 16.35 3.92
N LYS A 285 11.27 15.22 4.59
CA LYS A 285 12.27 14.65 5.53
C LYS A 285 13.35 13.90 4.75
N GLY A 286 14.60 14.07 5.17
CA GLY A 286 15.71 13.27 4.63
C GLY A 286 15.53 11.79 4.87
N GLN A 287 16.01 10.94 3.96
CA GLN A 287 15.79 9.50 3.99
C GLN A 287 16.27 8.86 5.30
N SER A 288 17.45 9.26 5.79
CA SER A 288 17.98 8.75 7.07
C SER A 288 17.09 9.10 8.27
N ALA A 289 16.48 10.30 8.28
CA ALA A 289 15.54 10.68 9.33
C ALA A 289 14.25 9.84 9.28
N ARG A 290 13.72 9.59 8.06
CA ARG A 290 12.54 8.75 7.85
C ARG A 290 12.80 7.31 8.31
N GLN A 291 13.96 6.74 7.96
CA GLN A 291 14.34 5.39 8.37
C GLN A 291 14.49 5.30 9.90
N ARG A 292 15.13 6.27 10.56
CA ARG A 292 15.23 6.28 12.03
C ARG A 292 13.86 6.34 12.69
N ALA A 293 12.98 7.25 12.25
CA ALA A 293 11.63 7.36 12.78
C ALA A 293 10.84 6.05 12.63
N LEU A 294 10.95 5.39 11.48
CA LEU A 294 10.32 4.10 11.21
C LEU A 294 10.91 2.98 12.07
N SER A 295 12.24 2.91 12.21
CA SER A 295 12.89 1.92 13.07
C SER A 295 12.44 2.11 14.52
N SER A 296 12.54 3.32 15.06
CA SER A 296 12.11 3.63 16.43
C SER A 296 10.62 3.31 16.67
N PHE A 297 9.78 3.47 15.64
CA PHE A 297 8.37 3.13 15.72
C PHE A 297 8.13 1.61 15.69
N LYS A 298 8.86 0.88 14.86
CA LYS A 298 8.85 -0.60 14.82
C LYS A 298 9.35 -1.23 16.10
N ASP A 299 10.38 -0.65 16.67
CA ASP A 299 11.01 -1.13 17.91
C ASP A 299 10.24 -0.67 19.18
N HIS A 300 9.06 -0.03 19.01
CA HIS A 300 8.22 0.52 20.08
C HIS A 300 8.92 1.54 20.99
N THR A 301 10.07 2.09 20.58
CA THR A 301 10.76 3.18 21.29
C THR A 301 10.13 4.54 21.00
N LEU A 302 9.41 4.66 19.87
CA LEU A 302 8.59 5.80 19.51
C LEU A 302 7.11 5.38 19.54
N ARG A 303 6.29 6.07 20.35
CA ARG A 303 4.87 5.74 20.52
C ARG A 303 3.98 6.28 19.42
N VAL A 304 4.26 7.47 18.90
CA VAL A 304 3.41 8.18 17.93
C VAL A 304 4.20 8.53 16.69
N LEU A 305 3.75 8.02 15.55
CA LEU A 305 4.28 8.38 14.25
C LEU A 305 3.24 9.20 13.47
N ILE A 306 3.61 10.41 13.03
CA ILE A 306 2.73 11.25 12.22
C ILE A 306 3.15 11.15 10.76
N ALA A 307 2.23 10.80 9.87
CA ALA A 307 2.54 10.57 8.48
C ALA A 307 1.59 11.32 7.53
N THR A 308 2.11 11.66 6.35
CA THR A 308 1.27 11.98 5.19
C THR A 308 1.03 10.71 4.37
N ASP A 309 -0.03 10.67 3.56
CA ASP A 309 -0.38 9.50 2.73
C ASP A 309 0.79 8.99 1.90
N ILE A 310 1.53 9.90 1.26
CA ILE A 310 2.68 9.55 0.43
C ILE A 310 3.80 8.87 1.25
N ALA A 311 4.04 9.35 2.45
CA ALA A 311 5.13 8.86 3.28
C ALA A 311 4.79 7.60 4.10
N SER A 312 3.50 7.38 4.37
CA SER A 312 3.00 6.19 5.04
C SER A 312 2.85 4.99 4.10
N ARG A 313 2.86 5.26 2.80
CA ARG A 313 2.80 4.21 1.77
C ARG A 313 4.08 3.38 1.83
N GLY A 314 3.92 2.07 1.93
CA GLY A 314 5.06 1.16 2.12
C GLY A 314 5.55 1.02 3.57
N ILE A 315 4.90 1.67 4.55
CA ILE A 315 5.14 1.37 5.95
C ILE A 315 4.46 0.03 6.26
N ASP A 316 5.26 -0.99 6.44
CA ASP A 316 4.83 -2.25 7.02
C ASP A 316 5.29 -2.26 8.48
N VAL A 317 4.37 -1.91 9.35
CA VAL A 317 4.56 -1.99 10.80
C VAL A 317 3.56 -3.00 11.31
N ASP A 318 4.08 -4.11 11.80
CA ASP A 318 3.29 -5.11 12.49
C ASP A 318 2.81 -4.56 13.84
N HIS A 319 1.62 -4.98 14.26
CA HIS A 319 1.08 -4.68 15.58
C HIS A 319 0.75 -3.21 15.86
N LEU A 320 0.35 -2.43 14.84
CA LEU A 320 -0.24 -1.13 15.08
C LEU A 320 -1.52 -1.26 15.92
N SER A 321 -1.52 -0.67 17.11
CA SER A 321 -2.69 -0.69 17.97
C SER A 321 -3.79 0.23 17.42
N HIS A 322 -3.41 1.43 16.98
CA HIS A 322 -4.36 2.45 16.55
C HIS A 322 -3.92 3.21 15.31
N VAL A 323 -4.90 3.56 14.48
CA VAL A 323 -4.77 4.53 13.41
C VAL A 323 -5.64 5.74 13.74
N ILE A 324 -5.10 6.95 13.62
CA ILE A 324 -5.86 8.18 13.80
C ILE A 324 -5.81 9.01 12.52
N ASN A 325 -6.96 9.20 11.88
CA ASN A 325 -7.11 10.17 10.80
C ASN A 325 -7.32 11.55 11.42
N TYR A 326 -6.23 12.29 11.69
CA TYR A 326 -6.28 13.66 12.18
C TYR A 326 -6.94 14.61 11.16
N ASP A 327 -6.68 14.37 9.88
CA ASP A 327 -7.42 14.94 8.75
C ASP A 327 -8.01 13.80 7.92
N LEU A 328 -9.30 13.89 7.57
CA LEU A 328 -9.92 12.94 6.65
C LEU A 328 -9.33 13.08 5.24
N PRO A 329 -9.08 11.99 4.53
CA PRO A 329 -8.64 12.05 3.14
C PRO A 329 -9.79 12.51 2.24
N ASN A 330 -9.44 13.25 1.19
CA ASN A 330 -10.39 13.67 0.15
C ASN A 330 -10.69 12.58 -0.88
N VAL A 331 -9.89 11.52 -0.92
CA VAL A 331 -10.07 10.32 -1.76
C VAL A 331 -10.50 9.17 -0.86
N PRO A 332 -11.71 8.62 -1.01
CA PRO A 332 -12.26 7.62 -0.09
C PRO A 332 -11.43 6.33 0.01
N GLU A 333 -10.82 5.88 -1.08
CA GLU A 333 -9.95 4.70 -1.11
C GLU A 333 -8.73 4.87 -0.19
N THR A 334 -8.24 6.10 -0.06
CA THR A 334 -7.14 6.43 0.86
C THR A 334 -7.50 6.15 2.31
N TYR A 335 -8.77 6.34 2.70
CA TYR A 335 -9.25 6.00 4.04
C TYR A 335 -9.06 4.51 4.34
N VAL A 336 -9.49 3.66 3.43
CA VAL A 336 -9.34 2.20 3.56
C VAL A 336 -7.87 1.80 3.67
N HIS A 337 -7.00 2.41 2.87
CA HIS A 337 -5.55 2.19 2.92
C HIS A 337 -4.91 2.65 4.22
N ARG A 338 -5.43 3.73 4.85
CA ARG A 338 -4.95 4.22 6.14
C ARG A 338 -5.35 3.29 7.27
N ILE A 339 -6.65 2.98 7.39
CA ILE A 339 -7.15 2.11 8.48
C ILE A 339 -6.59 0.69 8.36
N GLY A 340 -6.39 0.18 7.15
CA GLY A 340 -5.73 -1.11 6.89
C GLY A 340 -4.25 -1.18 7.32
N ARG A 341 -3.71 -0.16 8.04
CA ARG A 341 -2.42 -0.25 8.76
C ARG A 341 -2.57 -0.92 10.12
N THR A 342 -3.77 -0.99 10.68
CA THR A 342 -4.11 -1.78 11.87
C THR A 342 -4.97 -2.99 11.48
N GLY A 343 -5.30 -3.87 12.41
CA GLY A 343 -6.17 -5.02 12.16
C GLY A 343 -5.57 -6.10 11.25
N ARG A 344 -4.24 -6.31 11.29
CA ARG A 344 -3.54 -7.27 10.46
C ARG A 344 -3.36 -8.63 11.16
N ALA A 345 -3.13 -9.67 10.37
CA ALA A 345 -2.86 -11.04 10.85
C ALA A 345 -3.95 -11.61 11.78
N GLY A 346 -5.23 -11.32 11.48
CA GLY A 346 -6.37 -11.86 12.25
C GLY A 346 -6.62 -11.18 13.61
N ARG A 347 -5.97 -10.05 13.89
CA ARG A 347 -6.23 -9.24 15.09
C ARG A 347 -7.21 -8.10 14.78
N SER A 348 -7.99 -7.69 15.79
CA SER A 348 -8.81 -6.49 15.71
C SER A 348 -7.93 -5.23 15.67
N GLY A 349 -8.30 -4.25 14.88
CA GLY A 349 -7.66 -2.94 14.81
C GLY A 349 -8.61 -1.84 15.26
N ILE A 350 -8.07 -0.69 15.69
CA ILE A 350 -8.88 0.46 16.08
C ILE A 350 -8.48 1.66 15.21
N ALA A 351 -9.50 2.34 14.66
CA ALA A 351 -9.31 3.53 13.83
C ALA A 351 -10.21 4.67 14.30
N PHE A 352 -9.59 5.78 14.72
CA PHE A 352 -10.27 7.03 15.05
C PHE A 352 -10.15 8.02 13.90
N SER A 353 -11.22 8.78 13.65
CA SER A 353 -11.24 9.81 12.61
C SER A 353 -11.76 11.10 13.17
N PHE A 354 -11.01 12.19 13.03
CA PHE A 354 -11.47 13.53 13.38
C PHE A 354 -12.12 14.15 12.15
N CYS A 355 -13.30 14.74 12.36
CA CYS A 355 -14.08 15.33 11.29
C CYS A 355 -14.53 16.74 11.73
N ASP A 356 -14.00 17.76 11.07
CA ASP A 356 -14.55 19.11 11.18
C ASP A 356 -15.68 19.33 10.17
N VAL A 357 -16.35 20.47 10.25
CA VAL A 357 -17.50 20.81 9.41
C VAL A 357 -17.14 20.81 7.91
N GLU A 358 -15.90 21.17 7.55
CA GLU A 358 -15.44 21.18 6.15
C GLU A 358 -15.25 19.75 5.61
N GLU A 359 -14.96 18.78 6.47
CA GLU A 359 -14.66 17.40 6.12
C GLU A 359 -15.90 16.47 6.07
N VAL A 360 -17.09 16.97 6.46
CA VAL A 360 -18.33 16.18 6.41
C VAL A 360 -18.61 15.59 5.00
N PRO A 361 -18.36 16.29 3.88
CA PRO A 361 -18.48 15.67 2.56
C PRO A 361 -17.57 14.47 2.36
N TYR A 362 -16.31 14.55 2.81
CA TYR A 362 -15.36 13.44 2.70
C TYR A 362 -15.79 12.22 3.52
N LEU A 363 -16.28 12.45 4.74
CA LEU A 363 -16.84 11.36 5.56
C LEU A 363 -18.00 10.65 4.86
N LYS A 364 -18.89 11.40 4.20
CA LYS A 364 -20.01 10.83 3.46
C LYS A 364 -19.53 9.95 2.29
N ASP A 365 -18.54 10.41 1.53
CA ASP A 365 -18.00 9.66 0.40
C ASP A 365 -17.26 8.39 0.89
N ILE A 366 -16.55 8.47 2.02
CA ILE A 366 -15.92 7.33 2.69
C ILE A 366 -16.99 6.30 3.10
N GLN A 367 -18.04 6.72 3.81
CA GLN A 367 -19.14 5.84 4.26
C GLN A 367 -19.86 5.19 3.08
N LYS A 368 -20.01 5.90 1.96
CA LYS A 368 -20.56 5.34 0.73
C LYS A 368 -19.65 4.24 0.14
N LEU A 369 -18.34 4.45 0.15
CA LEU A 369 -17.37 3.46 -0.34
C LEU A 369 -17.36 2.20 0.52
N ILE A 370 -17.32 2.36 1.86
CA ILE A 370 -17.24 1.23 2.81
C ILE A 370 -18.60 0.55 3.04
N GLY A 371 -19.69 1.13 2.53
CA GLY A 371 -21.06 0.56 2.62
C GLY A 371 -21.68 0.61 4.01
N LYS A 372 -21.07 1.33 4.97
CA LYS A 372 -21.56 1.45 6.36
C LYS A 372 -21.33 2.85 6.93
N GLU A 373 -22.15 3.25 7.89
CA GLU A 373 -21.89 4.47 8.67
C GLU A 373 -20.79 4.18 9.71
N VAL A 374 -19.88 5.14 9.89
CA VAL A 374 -18.87 5.10 10.96
C VAL A 374 -19.53 5.61 12.24
N PRO A 375 -19.51 4.82 13.33
CA PRO A 375 -20.08 5.22 14.60
C PRO A 375 -19.51 6.54 15.11
N VAL A 376 -20.37 7.39 15.66
CA VAL A 376 -19.96 8.67 16.24
C VAL A 376 -19.53 8.46 17.69
N ALA A 377 -18.29 8.79 18.00
CA ALA A 377 -17.81 8.85 19.36
C ALA A 377 -18.25 10.19 19.97
N GLY A 378 -19.25 10.15 20.83
CA GLY A 378 -19.78 11.32 21.54
C GLY A 378 -19.24 11.44 22.96
N GLY A 379 -19.57 12.58 23.63
CA GLY A 379 -19.29 12.79 25.05
C GLY A 379 -17.85 13.21 25.36
N HIS A 380 -17.05 13.60 24.37
CA HIS A 380 -15.73 14.18 24.61
C HIS A 380 -15.79 15.67 24.87
N MET A 381 -14.86 16.20 25.71
CA MET A 381 -14.87 17.58 26.18
C MET A 381 -14.71 18.66 25.08
N PHE A 382 -14.29 18.25 23.85
CA PHE A 382 -14.12 19.14 22.70
C PHE A 382 -15.33 19.14 21.77
N GLU A 383 -16.41 18.47 22.14
CA GLU A 383 -17.65 18.41 21.37
C GLU A 383 -18.55 19.58 21.79
N THR A 384 -18.66 20.58 20.94
CA THR A 384 -19.55 21.75 21.21
C THR A 384 -20.91 21.58 20.53
N VAL A 385 -21.92 22.30 21.05
CA VAL A 385 -23.28 22.32 20.46
C VAL A 385 -23.20 22.87 19.02
N GLU A 386 -22.40 23.93 18.83
CA GLU A 386 -22.20 24.56 17.53
C GLU A 386 -21.64 23.58 16.49
N VAL A 387 -20.68 22.73 16.87
CA VAL A 387 -20.14 21.70 15.98
C VAL A 387 -21.21 20.68 15.61
N LYS A 388 -22.00 20.21 16.58
CA LYS A 388 -23.11 19.28 16.34
C LYS A 388 -24.13 19.87 15.38
N GLU A 389 -24.55 21.11 15.61
CA GLU A 389 -25.52 21.82 14.76
C GLU A 389 -24.96 22.05 13.35
N ALA A 390 -23.74 22.57 13.23
CA ALA A 390 -23.08 22.79 11.94
C ALA A 390 -22.88 21.49 11.12
N VAL A 391 -22.54 20.38 11.78
CA VAL A 391 -22.45 19.07 11.15
C VAL A 391 -23.83 18.58 10.68
N ALA A 392 -24.88 18.77 11.50
CA ALA A 392 -26.24 18.39 11.16
C ALA A 392 -26.78 19.19 9.96
N GLU A 393 -26.53 20.49 9.93
CA GLU A 393 -26.88 21.38 8.80
C GLU A 393 -26.13 20.97 7.53
N LYS A 394 -24.84 20.73 7.62
CA LYS A 394 -24.04 20.28 6.47
C LYS A 394 -24.53 18.95 5.92
N LYS A 395 -24.86 17.99 6.79
CA LYS A 395 -25.46 16.69 6.38
C LYS A 395 -26.80 16.90 5.67
N LYS A 396 -27.67 17.82 6.15
CA LYS A 396 -28.95 18.16 5.50
C LYS A 396 -28.72 18.77 4.12
N ALA A 397 -27.84 19.77 3.99
CA ALA A 397 -27.54 20.45 2.74
C ALA A 397 -27.04 19.46 1.67
N ILE A 398 -26.11 18.57 2.03
CA ILE A 398 -25.60 17.53 1.12
C ILE A 398 -26.72 16.57 0.68
N LYS A 399 -27.64 16.20 1.58
CA LYS A 399 -28.77 15.33 1.26
C LYS A 399 -29.77 16.00 0.31
N GLU A 400 -30.01 17.29 0.46
CA GLU A 400 -30.87 18.07 -0.44
C GLU A 400 -30.24 18.25 -1.83
N GLU A 401 -28.96 18.55 -1.89
CA GLU A 401 -28.24 18.67 -3.17
C GLU A 401 -28.27 17.35 -3.94
N SER A 402 -28.08 16.23 -3.27
CA SER A 402 -28.17 14.90 -3.90
C SER A 402 -29.57 14.58 -4.41
N LYS A 403 -30.63 14.98 -3.67
CA LYS A 403 -32.02 14.86 -4.13
C LYS A 403 -32.29 15.72 -5.38
N ARG A 404 -31.80 16.98 -5.40
CA ARG A 404 -31.93 17.87 -6.56
C ARG A 404 -31.23 17.30 -7.79
N ARG A 405 -30.01 16.80 -7.67
CA ARG A 405 -29.28 16.14 -8.78
C ARG A 405 -30.05 14.95 -9.35
N ASN A 406 -30.62 14.09 -8.51
CA ASN A 406 -31.41 12.94 -8.96
C ASN A 406 -32.72 13.37 -9.63
N MET A 407 -33.34 14.46 -9.19
CA MET A 407 -34.57 14.97 -9.80
C MET A 407 -34.33 15.64 -11.15
N PHE A 408 -33.18 16.27 -11.39
CA PHE A 408 -32.78 16.86 -12.67
C PHE A 408 -32.20 15.84 -13.65
N GLY A 409 -31.53 14.76 -13.15
CA GLY A 409 -31.00 13.67 -13.97
C GLY A 409 -32.10 12.84 -14.63
N SER A 410 -33.21 12.61 -13.92
CA SER A 410 -34.36 11.83 -14.45
C SER A 410 -35.16 12.56 -15.55
N LYS A 411 -35.06 13.91 -15.68
CA LYS A 411 -35.76 14.67 -16.70
C LYS A 411 -35.02 14.74 -18.06
N ARG A 412 -33.74 14.40 -18.12
CA ARG A 412 -32.96 14.45 -19.39
C ARG A 412 -33.07 13.20 -20.23
N ASP A 413 -33.36 12.05 -19.69
CA ASP A 413 -33.46 10.79 -20.44
C ASP A 413 -34.84 10.60 -21.15
N GLY A 414 -35.89 11.30 -20.70
CA GLY A 414 -37.23 11.16 -21.27
C GLY A 414 -37.44 11.88 -22.58
N SER A 415 -36.62 12.88 -22.96
CA SER A 415 -36.84 13.69 -24.17
C SER A 415 -36.06 13.20 -25.40
N PHE A 416 -34.97 12.47 -25.20
CA PHE A 416 -34.14 12.00 -26.32
C PHE A 416 -34.73 10.80 -27.05
N TRP A 417 -35.57 9.99 -26.40
CA TRP A 417 -36.23 8.82 -27.00
C TRP A 417 -37.53 9.12 -27.69
N ARG A 418 -38.18 10.27 -27.45
CA ARG A 418 -39.44 10.64 -28.13
C ARG A 418 -39.24 11.17 -29.53
N ASN A 419 -38.10 11.76 -29.87
CA ASN A 419 -37.83 12.32 -31.20
C ASN A 419 -37.31 11.29 -32.22
N LYS A 420 -36.84 10.10 -31.80
CA LYS A 420 -36.37 9.05 -32.74
C LYS A 420 -37.50 8.20 -33.33
N LYS A 421 -38.74 8.27 -32.82
CA LYS A 421 -39.90 7.54 -33.36
C LYS A 421 -40.70 8.33 -34.37
N ARG A 422 -40.37 9.60 -34.65
CA ARG A 422 -41.09 10.45 -35.65
C ARG A 422 -40.39 10.60 -37.01
N THR A 423 -39.16 10.10 -37.14
CA THR A 423 -38.41 10.18 -38.42
C THR A 423 -38.27 8.83 -39.15
N ALA A 424 -38.91 7.76 -38.66
CA ALA A 424 -38.94 6.45 -39.34
C ALA A 424 -40.30 6.10 -39.98
N ALA A 425 -41.15 7.10 -40.19
CA ALA A 425 -42.41 6.95 -40.93
C ALA A 425 -42.59 8.14 -41.86
N LYS A 426 -41.76 8.20 -42.89
CA LYS A 426 -42.00 8.84 -44.19
C LYS A 426 -41.07 8.21 -45.22
#